data_a78f8080d6686307380d8a86bdbb0550
#
_entry.id   a78f8080d6686307380d8a86bdbb0550
#
_cell.length_a   1.000
_cell.length_b   1.000
_cell.length_c   1.000
_cell.angle_alpha   90.00
_cell.angle_beta   90.00
_cell.angle_gamma   90.00
#
_symmetry.space_group_name_H-M   'P 1'
#
loop_
_entity.id
_entity.type
_entity.pdbx_description
1 polymer ?
#
loop_
_entity_poly.entity_id
_entity_poly.type
_entity_poly.pdbx_seq_one_letter_code
_entity_poly.pdbx_strand_id
1 'polypeptide(L)'
;MASAALDAQPNLVEKPLGRSWRLLVAARACADGGVTRAELAKDLGLLSSHRLSPAELRACLDDEIAALIAAGHAYESRNRLTLTDTGTATAHNALGIKPAPKPVKQIWAEIRDIRLVAVALGIQDEPAAKLKLLARPDGLRAATLQRSFNLPARSRTSPARLRTALVVTALQRAFGNTIKAGLDAGGGISAKAGRMLAGQLAQKPRDFGTDARLIAALAAEAAGSPQIDADALRAAILRRFVGEISQPTPAAVASAATAATPKPPPVVAIVATPQRPPAATRPDLDGFAKAVQAVAGARAEGWPGNRKAYISDVWQAINAAHSGWGLTEIEFKSMLAEAHRTGHVVLANADLKDRRSLPRIQQSALVFKNTVLHFVRVED
;
A
#
# COMPACT_ATOMS: atom_id res chain seq x y z
N MET A 1 -40.53 -19.01 38.31
CA MET A 1 -39.55 -17.91 38.48
C MET A 1 -38.27 -18.30 37.79
N ALA A 2 -38.12 -17.89 36.55
CA ALA A 2 -36.92 -18.12 35.77
C ALA A 2 -36.36 -16.74 35.42
N SER A 3 -35.20 -16.42 36.02
CA SER A 3 -34.46 -15.19 35.81
C SER A 3 -33.75 -15.26 34.46
N ALA A 4 -34.07 -14.33 33.58
CA ALA A 4 -33.40 -14.13 32.31
C ALA A 4 -32.00 -13.57 32.59
N ALA A 5 -30.95 -14.35 32.27
CA ALA A 5 -29.60 -13.87 32.17
C ALA A 5 -29.51 -13.06 30.89
N LEU A 6 -29.37 -11.74 31.03
CA LEU A 6 -28.98 -10.87 29.92
C LEU A 6 -27.53 -11.25 29.48
N ASP A 7 -27.42 -11.76 28.27
CA ASP A 7 -26.17 -11.90 27.57
C ASP A 7 -25.55 -10.52 27.39
N ALA A 8 -24.59 -10.20 28.24
CA ALA A 8 -23.67 -9.09 28.05
C ALA A 8 -22.76 -9.44 26.87
N GLN A 9 -23.06 -8.90 25.69
CA GLN A 9 -22.12 -8.89 24.58
C GLN A 9 -20.81 -8.23 25.07
N PRO A 10 -19.63 -8.84 24.80
CA PRO A 10 -18.39 -8.21 25.16
C PRO A 10 -18.28 -6.92 24.35
N ASN A 11 -18.40 -5.77 25.02
CA ASN A 11 -18.04 -4.49 24.48
C ASN A 11 -16.64 -4.62 23.87
N LEU A 12 -16.57 -4.58 22.54
CA LEU A 12 -15.34 -4.33 21.82
C LEU A 12 -14.87 -2.93 22.25
N VAL A 13 -14.09 -2.88 23.32
CA VAL A 13 -13.34 -1.69 23.73
C VAL A 13 -12.40 -1.42 22.55
N GLU A 14 -12.75 -0.46 21.69
CA GLU A 14 -11.85 0.03 20.66
C GLU A 14 -10.54 0.37 21.36
N LYS A 15 -9.47 -0.36 21.00
CA LYS A 15 -8.14 -0.05 21.52
C LYS A 15 -7.90 1.43 21.26
N PRO A 16 -7.51 2.23 22.26
CA PRO A 16 -7.42 3.70 22.14
C PRO A 16 -6.49 4.20 21.02
N LEU A 17 -5.65 3.35 20.47
CA LEU A 17 -4.80 3.61 19.30
C LEU A 17 -5.13 2.65 18.14
N GLY A 18 -6.40 2.37 17.91
CA GLY A 18 -6.87 1.38 16.94
C GLY A 18 -6.65 1.77 15.47
N ARG A 19 -6.53 3.06 15.18
CA ARG A 19 -6.23 3.56 13.83
C ARG A 19 -4.73 3.75 13.64
N SER A 20 -4.20 3.35 12.51
CA SER A 20 -2.77 3.47 12.21
C SER A 20 -2.27 4.91 12.22
N TRP A 21 -3.08 5.86 11.71
CA TRP A 21 -2.76 7.29 11.76
C TRP A 21 -2.68 7.80 13.20
N ARG A 22 -3.63 7.42 14.07
CA ARG A 22 -3.61 7.78 15.49
C ARG A 22 -2.36 7.31 16.19
N LEU A 23 -1.92 6.07 15.91
CA LEU A 23 -0.66 5.55 16.45
C LEU A 23 0.54 6.36 15.94
N LEU A 24 0.57 6.74 14.65
CA LEU A 24 1.66 7.55 14.10
C LEU A 24 1.73 8.94 14.76
N VAL A 25 0.57 9.60 14.96
CA VAL A 25 0.48 10.88 15.66
C VAL A 25 0.98 10.76 17.09
N ALA A 26 0.48 9.76 17.83
CA ALA A 26 0.90 9.51 19.21
C ALA A 26 2.41 9.18 19.30
N ALA A 27 2.92 8.34 18.40
CA ALA A 27 4.33 7.97 18.34
C ALA A 27 5.22 9.19 18.07
N ARG A 28 4.79 10.10 17.18
CA ARG A 28 5.54 11.34 16.91
C ARG A 28 5.46 12.33 18.07
N ALA A 29 4.30 12.46 18.71
CA ALA A 29 4.12 13.32 19.90
C ALA A 29 4.88 12.80 21.13
N CYS A 30 5.11 11.49 21.24
CA CYS A 30 5.92 10.86 22.29
C CYS A 30 7.41 11.20 22.14
N ALA A 31 7.88 11.46 20.93
CA ALA A 31 9.25 11.82 20.64
C ALA A 31 9.52 13.30 20.97
N ASP A 32 10.75 13.59 21.37
CA ASP A 32 11.31 14.95 21.50
C ASP A 32 10.52 15.92 22.41
N GLY A 33 9.62 15.40 23.25
CA GLY A 33 8.82 16.20 24.20
C GLY A 33 7.70 17.00 23.56
N GLY A 34 7.08 16.45 22.49
CA GLY A 34 5.95 17.02 21.78
C GLY A 34 6.29 17.46 20.35
N VAL A 35 5.26 17.82 19.57
CA VAL A 35 5.37 18.11 18.14
C VAL A 35 4.42 19.22 17.73
N THR A 36 4.81 20.07 16.79
CA THR A 36 3.90 21.03 16.15
C THR A 36 3.13 20.36 15.00
N ARG A 37 1.97 20.89 14.63
CA ARG A 37 1.18 20.39 13.48
C ARG A 37 1.97 20.42 12.17
N ALA A 38 2.81 21.44 11.98
CA ALA A 38 3.66 21.57 10.80
C ALA A 38 4.76 20.48 10.75
N GLU A 39 5.43 20.21 11.87
CA GLU A 39 6.40 19.10 11.98
C GLU A 39 5.72 17.75 11.76
N LEU A 40 4.53 17.55 12.34
CA LEU A 40 3.75 16.33 12.18
C LEU A 40 3.38 16.09 10.70
N ALA A 41 2.85 17.11 10.02
CA ALA A 41 2.51 17.03 8.61
C ALA A 41 3.75 16.78 7.73
N LYS A 42 4.89 17.38 8.04
CA LYS A 42 6.16 17.14 7.35
C LYS A 42 6.65 15.71 7.54
N ASP A 43 6.71 15.23 8.79
CA ASP A 43 7.30 13.93 9.13
C ASP A 43 6.42 12.76 8.65
N LEU A 44 5.09 12.91 8.71
CA LEU A 44 4.14 11.88 8.28
C LEU A 44 3.71 12.01 6.81
N GLY A 45 3.91 13.18 6.20
CA GLY A 45 3.57 13.41 4.81
C GLY A 45 4.24 12.46 3.81
N LEU A 46 5.46 12.04 4.11
CA LEU A 46 6.19 11.05 3.31
C LEU A 46 5.50 9.68 3.24
N LEU A 47 4.64 9.37 4.21
CA LEU A 47 3.90 8.11 4.27
C LEU A 47 2.61 8.13 3.45
N SER A 48 2.07 9.32 3.14
CA SER A 48 0.80 9.52 2.43
C SER A 48 0.92 10.13 1.04
N SER A 49 2.11 10.61 0.65
CA SER A 49 2.36 11.48 -0.51
C SER A 49 1.81 11.01 -1.86
N HIS A 50 1.41 9.75 -1.96
CA HIS A 50 0.82 9.15 -3.18
C HIS A 50 -0.69 8.88 -3.07
N ARG A 51 -1.31 9.11 -1.90
CA ARG A 51 -2.73 8.78 -1.63
C ARG A 51 -3.55 9.97 -1.17
N LEU A 52 -2.95 10.90 -0.43
CA LEU A 52 -3.63 12.05 0.13
C LEU A 52 -2.97 13.32 -0.37
N SER A 53 -3.79 14.29 -0.73
CA SER A 53 -3.32 15.66 -0.95
C SER A 53 -2.83 16.29 0.37
N PRO A 54 -2.02 17.33 0.34
CA PRO A 54 -1.58 18.02 1.56
C PRO A 54 -2.73 18.54 2.43
N ALA A 55 -3.86 18.88 1.84
CA ALA A 55 -5.06 19.32 2.57
C ALA A 55 -5.76 18.15 3.26
N GLU A 56 -5.98 17.06 2.55
CA GLU A 56 -6.58 15.84 3.10
C GLU A 56 -5.71 15.22 4.22
N LEU A 57 -4.39 15.26 4.06
CA LEU A 57 -3.49 14.83 5.12
C LEU A 57 -3.66 15.68 6.39
N ARG A 58 -3.70 17.02 6.26
CA ARG A 58 -3.91 17.90 7.41
C ARG A 58 -5.24 17.62 8.09
N ALA A 59 -6.32 17.49 7.34
CA ALA A 59 -7.63 17.17 7.88
C ALA A 59 -7.60 15.82 8.64
N CYS A 60 -6.98 14.78 8.06
CA CYS A 60 -6.82 13.48 8.72
C CYS A 60 -6.00 13.59 10.02
N LEU A 61 -4.92 14.37 10.03
CA LEU A 61 -4.10 14.58 11.22
C LEU A 61 -4.85 15.38 12.29
N ASP A 62 -5.63 16.39 11.90
CA ASP A 62 -6.44 17.19 12.81
C ASP A 62 -7.54 16.34 13.48
N ASP A 63 -8.20 15.46 12.74
CA ASP A 63 -9.18 14.51 13.26
C ASP A 63 -8.55 13.54 14.30
N GLU A 64 -7.36 13.01 14.02
CA GLU A 64 -6.68 12.08 14.94
C GLU A 64 -6.13 12.82 16.17
N ILE A 65 -5.67 14.08 16.04
CA ILE A 65 -5.30 14.94 17.17
C ILE A 65 -6.51 15.19 18.06
N ALA A 66 -7.65 15.60 17.47
CA ALA A 66 -8.88 15.85 18.20
C ALA A 66 -9.35 14.59 18.97
N ALA A 67 -9.25 13.41 18.33
CA ALA A 67 -9.58 12.15 18.97
C ALA A 67 -8.64 11.79 20.15
N LEU A 68 -7.34 12.07 20.05
CA LEU A 68 -6.39 11.87 21.14
C LEU A 68 -6.65 12.82 22.31
N ILE A 69 -7.01 14.08 22.04
CA ILE A 69 -7.35 15.09 23.06
C ILE A 69 -8.68 14.70 23.75
N ALA A 70 -9.70 14.33 22.97
CA ALA A 70 -11.00 13.91 23.51
C ALA A 70 -10.89 12.65 24.40
N ALA A 71 -9.96 11.73 24.08
CA ALA A 71 -9.65 10.56 24.90
C ALA A 71 -8.78 10.88 26.14
N GLY A 72 -8.37 12.13 26.35
CA GLY A 72 -7.48 12.52 27.43
C GLY A 72 -6.03 12.03 27.31
N HIS A 73 -5.65 11.57 26.11
CA HIS A 73 -4.29 11.05 25.84
C HIS A 73 -3.29 12.12 25.43
N ALA A 74 -3.78 13.28 24.97
CA ALA A 74 -2.93 14.39 24.54
C ALA A 74 -3.56 15.73 24.93
N TYR A 75 -2.74 16.78 24.94
CA TYR A 75 -3.16 18.17 25.05
C TYR A 75 -2.31 19.05 24.16
N GLU A 76 -2.87 20.16 23.72
CA GLU A 76 -2.14 21.20 22.98
C GLU A 76 -1.77 22.36 23.92
N SER A 77 -0.48 22.70 23.97
CA SER A 77 0.02 23.85 24.67
C SER A 77 1.06 24.57 23.83
N ARG A 78 0.95 25.90 23.73
CA ARG A 78 1.88 26.74 22.96
C ARG A 78 2.12 26.20 21.53
N ASN A 79 1.04 25.79 20.85
CA ASN A 79 1.06 25.23 19.49
C ASN A 79 1.86 23.90 19.37
N ARG A 80 2.04 23.17 20.47
CA ARG A 80 2.67 21.84 20.49
C ARG A 80 1.71 20.83 21.08
N LEU A 81 1.57 19.72 20.37
CA LEU A 81 0.85 18.54 20.84
C LEU A 81 1.79 17.74 21.76
N THR A 82 1.36 17.50 22.99
CA THR A 82 2.10 16.73 23.98
C THR A 82 1.20 15.63 24.53
N LEU A 83 1.75 14.45 24.78
CA LEU A 83 1.00 13.36 25.40
C LEU A 83 0.88 13.58 26.92
N THR A 84 -0.26 13.16 27.47
CA THR A 84 -0.43 12.97 28.92
C THR A 84 0.35 11.73 29.39
N ASP A 85 0.47 11.52 30.71
CA ASP A 85 1.11 10.30 31.23
C ASP A 85 0.36 9.04 30.77
N THR A 86 -0.97 9.08 30.76
CA THR A 86 -1.83 8.00 30.24
C THR A 86 -1.64 7.80 28.75
N GLY A 87 -1.57 8.87 27.95
CA GLY A 87 -1.29 8.83 26.54
C GLY A 87 0.10 8.26 26.23
N THR A 88 1.10 8.66 26.98
CA THR A 88 2.47 8.14 26.88
C THR A 88 2.54 6.65 27.19
N ALA A 89 1.91 6.21 28.28
CA ALA A 89 1.86 4.79 28.64
C ALA A 89 1.16 3.95 27.56
N THR A 90 0.05 4.46 27.02
CA THR A 90 -0.70 3.80 25.94
C THR A 90 0.12 3.71 24.65
N ALA A 91 0.79 4.81 24.27
CA ALA A 91 1.67 4.83 23.09
C ALA A 91 2.87 3.88 23.26
N HIS A 92 3.51 3.87 24.43
CA HIS A 92 4.61 2.96 24.74
C HIS A 92 4.18 1.50 24.66
N ASN A 93 3.03 1.16 25.22
CA ASN A 93 2.49 -0.21 25.12
C ASN A 93 2.24 -0.61 23.65
N ALA A 94 1.62 0.25 22.86
CA ALA A 94 1.37 -0.02 21.45
C ALA A 94 2.67 -0.14 20.62
N LEU A 95 3.73 0.58 20.99
CA LEU A 95 5.05 0.53 20.35
C LEU A 95 5.96 -0.59 20.91
N GLY A 96 5.49 -1.40 21.88
CA GLY A 96 6.31 -2.41 22.54
C GLY A 96 7.47 -1.83 23.34
N ILE A 97 7.33 -0.57 23.83
CA ILE A 97 8.34 0.09 24.67
C ILE A 97 8.04 -0.27 26.11
N LYS A 98 8.94 -1.01 26.73
CA LYS A 98 8.80 -1.38 28.16
C LYS A 98 9.03 -0.16 29.05
N PRO A 99 8.27 -0.01 30.14
CA PRO A 99 8.51 1.04 31.11
C PRO A 99 9.92 0.92 31.68
N ALA A 100 10.64 2.02 31.68
CA ALA A 100 11.98 2.12 32.26
C ALA A 100 11.94 2.86 33.62
N PRO A 101 12.78 2.49 34.59
CA PRO A 101 12.81 3.14 35.90
C PRO A 101 13.23 4.61 35.84
N LYS A 102 13.86 5.04 34.77
CA LYS A 102 14.17 6.44 34.46
C LYS A 102 13.58 6.84 33.13
N PRO A 103 13.02 8.07 32.99
CA PRO A 103 12.50 8.54 31.71
C PRO A 103 13.67 8.60 30.72
N VAL A 104 13.57 7.77 29.65
CA VAL A 104 14.52 7.79 28.54
C VAL A 104 13.94 8.69 27.47
N LYS A 105 14.69 9.70 27.06
CA LYS A 105 14.29 10.58 25.96
C LYS A 105 14.15 9.74 24.70
N GLN A 106 12.95 9.71 24.14
CA GLN A 106 12.66 9.03 22.89
C GLN A 106 13.04 9.95 21.72
N ILE A 107 13.80 9.42 20.77
CA ILE A 107 14.19 10.15 19.56
C ILE A 107 13.31 9.69 18.42
N TRP A 108 12.76 10.63 17.65
CA TRP A 108 11.85 10.31 16.54
C TRP A 108 12.42 9.28 15.56
N ALA A 109 13.70 9.41 15.19
CA ALA A 109 14.34 8.46 14.29
C ALA A 109 14.30 7.01 14.83
N GLU A 110 14.53 6.80 16.13
CA GLU A 110 14.46 5.47 16.76
C GLU A 110 13.01 4.93 16.77
N ILE A 111 12.06 5.78 17.14
CA ILE A 111 10.64 5.39 17.11
C ILE A 111 10.22 5.02 15.69
N ARG A 112 10.53 5.88 14.70
CA ARG A 112 10.17 5.66 13.31
C ARG A 112 10.83 4.41 12.72
N ASP A 113 12.15 4.29 12.86
CA ASP A 113 12.95 3.32 12.13
C ASP A 113 12.97 1.93 12.79
N ILE A 114 12.66 1.85 14.09
CA ILE A 114 12.66 0.60 14.83
C ILE A 114 11.27 0.26 15.33
N ARG A 115 10.61 1.12 16.10
CA ARG A 115 9.38 0.78 16.81
C ARG A 115 8.17 0.71 15.89
N LEU A 116 7.94 1.72 15.06
CA LEU A 116 6.84 1.72 14.10
C LEU A 116 7.01 0.64 13.04
N VAL A 117 8.24 0.39 12.58
CA VAL A 117 8.52 -0.71 11.65
C VAL A 117 8.26 -2.06 12.32
N ALA A 118 8.62 -2.23 13.59
CA ALA A 118 8.33 -3.46 14.35
C ALA A 118 6.82 -3.71 14.47
N VAL A 119 6.04 -2.66 14.77
CA VAL A 119 4.57 -2.73 14.80
C VAL A 119 4.00 -3.08 13.43
N ALA A 120 4.46 -2.41 12.38
CA ALA A 120 4.02 -2.67 11.01
C ALA A 120 4.32 -4.11 10.54
N LEU A 121 5.41 -4.70 11.02
CA LEU A 121 5.77 -6.10 10.76
C LEU A 121 5.14 -7.09 11.76
N GLY A 122 4.46 -6.62 12.81
CA GLY A 122 3.88 -7.46 13.87
C GLY A 122 4.91 -8.21 14.71
N ILE A 123 6.06 -7.57 15.00
CA ILE A 123 7.18 -8.12 15.79
C ILE A 123 7.57 -7.22 16.97
N GLN A 124 6.69 -6.30 17.38
CA GLN A 124 6.94 -5.33 18.47
C GLN A 124 7.26 -5.98 19.82
N ASP A 125 6.82 -7.23 20.01
CA ASP A 125 7.04 -7.96 21.27
C ASP A 125 8.40 -8.69 21.34
N GLU A 126 9.19 -8.63 20.26
CA GLU A 126 10.52 -9.23 20.24
C GLU A 126 11.50 -8.50 21.20
N PRO A 127 12.53 -9.20 21.68
CA PRO A 127 13.55 -8.60 22.53
C PRO A 127 14.19 -7.35 21.89
N ALA A 128 14.44 -6.31 22.69
CA ALA A 128 14.97 -5.02 22.22
C ALA A 128 16.29 -5.17 21.41
N ALA A 129 17.14 -6.13 21.76
CA ALA A 129 18.36 -6.40 21.00
C ALA A 129 18.08 -6.86 19.56
N LYS A 130 17.00 -7.62 19.33
CA LYS A 130 16.57 -8.03 17.98
C LYS A 130 15.91 -6.88 17.24
N LEU A 131 15.09 -6.06 17.92
CA LEU A 131 14.46 -4.89 17.31
C LEU A 131 15.48 -3.86 16.85
N LYS A 132 16.58 -3.65 17.58
CA LYS A 132 17.67 -2.75 17.15
C LYS A 132 18.29 -3.13 15.80
N LEU A 133 18.19 -4.40 15.39
CA LEU A 133 18.67 -4.83 14.07
C LEU A 133 17.84 -4.22 12.92
N LEU A 134 16.60 -3.76 13.16
CA LEU A 134 15.78 -3.09 12.16
C LEU A 134 16.37 -1.75 11.69
N ALA A 135 17.20 -1.12 12.52
CA ALA A 135 17.95 0.08 12.12
C ALA A 135 18.97 -0.22 11.01
N ARG A 136 19.44 -1.48 10.91
CA ARG A 136 20.43 -1.91 9.91
C ARG A 136 19.72 -2.43 8.65
N PRO A 137 20.22 -2.11 7.44
CA PRO A 137 19.61 -2.56 6.19
C PRO A 137 19.35 -4.07 6.12
N ASP A 138 20.33 -4.88 6.51
CA ASP A 138 20.23 -6.34 6.44
C ASP A 138 19.23 -6.91 7.46
N GLY A 139 19.17 -6.34 8.66
CA GLY A 139 18.20 -6.72 9.67
C GLY A 139 16.76 -6.39 9.25
N LEU A 140 16.55 -5.22 8.67
CA LEU A 140 15.27 -4.79 8.13
C LEU A 140 14.80 -5.73 7.00
N ARG A 141 15.65 -5.99 6.01
CA ARG A 141 15.37 -6.91 4.89
C ARG A 141 15.04 -8.31 5.38
N ALA A 142 15.83 -8.83 6.32
CA ALA A 142 15.62 -10.15 6.89
C ALA A 142 14.29 -10.24 7.65
N ALA A 143 13.93 -9.24 8.45
CA ALA A 143 12.66 -9.18 9.17
C ALA A 143 11.46 -9.09 8.20
N THR A 144 11.55 -8.27 7.15
CA THR A 144 10.54 -8.16 6.10
C THR A 144 10.29 -9.50 5.43
N LEU A 145 11.36 -10.18 5.00
CA LEU A 145 11.23 -11.50 4.35
C LEU A 145 10.69 -12.56 5.30
N GLN A 146 11.17 -12.57 6.56
CA GLN A 146 10.66 -13.49 7.56
C GLN A 146 9.14 -13.34 7.70
N ARG A 147 8.63 -12.12 7.80
CA ARG A 147 7.19 -11.87 7.94
C ARG A 147 6.42 -12.23 6.67
N SER A 148 6.90 -11.80 5.51
CA SER A 148 6.20 -11.97 4.23
C SER A 148 6.14 -13.43 3.76
N PHE A 149 7.15 -14.23 4.09
CA PHE A 149 7.24 -15.64 3.71
C PHE A 149 7.03 -16.60 4.90
N ASN A 150 6.63 -16.08 6.06
CA ASN A 150 6.42 -16.84 7.30
C ASN A 150 7.62 -17.76 7.66
N LEU A 151 8.84 -17.21 7.56
CA LEU A 151 10.07 -17.96 7.81
C LEU A 151 10.35 -18.11 9.31
N PRO A 152 11.04 -19.20 9.72
CA PRO A 152 11.44 -19.40 11.12
C PRO A 152 12.30 -18.24 11.65
N ALA A 153 12.16 -17.85 12.93
CA ALA A 153 12.90 -16.75 13.54
C ALA A 153 14.42 -16.89 13.42
N ARG A 154 14.94 -18.10 13.47
CA ARG A 154 16.37 -18.42 13.30
C ARG A 154 16.90 -18.13 11.90
N SER A 155 16.06 -17.98 10.88
CA SER A 155 16.50 -17.68 9.51
C SER A 155 17.17 -16.30 9.37
N ARG A 156 16.85 -15.35 10.27
CA ARG A 156 17.42 -13.98 10.26
C ARG A 156 18.89 -13.90 10.70
N THR A 157 19.50 -14.96 11.18
CA THR A 157 20.84 -14.94 11.77
C THR A 157 21.97 -14.75 10.77
N SER A 158 21.78 -15.16 9.50
CA SER A 158 22.75 -14.95 8.42
C SER A 158 22.07 -14.97 7.04
N PRO A 159 22.67 -14.30 6.03
CA PRO A 159 22.18 -14.34 4.66
C PRO A 159 22.05 -15.76 4.09
N ALA A 160 22.99 -16.64 4.41
CA ALA A 160 22.97 -18.03 3.95
C ALA A 160 21.78 -18.80 4.53
N ARG A 161 21.50 -18.66 5.81
CA ARG A 161 20.32 -19.28 6.46
C ARG A 161 19.01 -18.73 5.92
N LEU A 162 18.97 -17.43 5.67
CA LEU A 162 17.80 -16.77 5.07
C LEU A 162 17.56 -17.31 3.65
N ARG A 163 18.61 -17.41 2.82
CA ARG A 163 18.53 -18.05 1.50
C ARG A 163 18.00 -19.49 1.62
N THR A 164 18.55 -20.30 2.52
CA THR A 164 18.09 -21.69 2.69
C THR A 164 16.60 -21.75 3.05
N ALA A 165 16.13 -20.90 3.96
CA ALA A 165 14.72 -20.83 4.31
C ALA A 165 13.83 -20.41 3.13
N LEU A 166 14.29 -19.48 2.30
CA LEU A 166 13.60 -19.07 1.07
C LEU A 166 13.55 -20.20 0.04
N VAL A 167 14.63 -20.99 -0.10
CA VAL A 167 14.64 -22.20 -0.95
C VAL A 167 13.57 -23.18 -0.51
N VAL A 168 13.49 -23.48 0.79
CA VAL A 168 12.44 -24.36 1.31
C VAL A 168 11.06 -23.84 0.97
N THR A 169 10.84 -22.53 1.13
CA THR A 169 9.56 -21.90 0.77
C THR A 169 9.27 -21.99 -0.72
N ALA A 170 10.27 -21.78 -1.59
CA ALA A 170 10.10 -21.89 -3.04
C ALA A 170 9.71 -23.31 -3.44
N LEU A 171 10.38 -24.32 -2.89
CA LEU A 171 10.08 -25.73 -3.12
C LEU A 171 8.72 -26.14 -2.57
N GLN A 172 8.33 -25.64 -1.39
CA GLN A 172 7.00 -25.89 -0.83
C GLN A 172 5.89 -25.31 -1.72
N ARG A 173 6.10 -24.13 -2.32
CA ARG A 173 5.12 -23.54 -3.25
C ARG A 173 5.01 -24.34 -4.54
N ALA A 174 6.13 -24.87 -5.05
CA ALA A 174 6.16 -25.61 -6.31
C ALA A 174 5.63 -27.05 -6.17
N PHE A 175 5.93 -27.72 -5.07
CA PHE A 175 5.74 -29.18 -4.93
C PHE A 175 4.91 -29.58 -3.69
N GLY A 176 4.41 -28.63 -2.92
CA GLY A 176 3.69 -28.90 -1.68
C GLY A 176 4.60 -29.34 -0.52
N ASN A 177 3.97 -29.77 0.59
CA ASN A 177 4.69 -30.04 1.85
C ASN A 177 5.54 -31.35 1.85
N THR A 178 5.42 -32.17 0.83
CA THR A 178 6.08 -33.49 0.77
C THR A 178 7.61 -33.43 0.71
N ILE A 179 8.17 -32.30 0.27
CA ILE A 179 9.65 -32.17 0.10
C ILE A 179 10.36 -31.73 1.40
N LYS A 180 9.61 -31.22 2.39
CA LYS A 180 10.20 -30.67 3.62
C LYS A 180 11.06 -31.69 4.38
N ALA A 181 10.61 -32.93 4.44
CA ALA A 181 11.32 -34.04 5.15
C ALA A 181 12.64 -34.45 4.49
N GLY A 182 12.79 -34.28 3.17
CA GLY A 182 14.00 -34.64 2.45
C GLY A 182 15.12 -33.60 2.48
N LEU A 183 14.77 -32.32 2.66
CA LEU A 183 15.74 -31.20 2.67
C LEU A 183 16.41 -30.99 4.03
N ASP A 184 15.76 -31.38 5.13
CA ASP A 184 16.34 -31.35 6.47
C ASP A 184 17.42 -32.41 6.68
N ALA A 185 17.52 -33.40 5.80
CA ALA A 185 18.48 -34.53 5.85
C ALA A 185 19.87 -34.20 5.26
N GLY A 186 20.26 -32.92 5.09
CA GLY A 186 21.66 -32.55 4.85
C GLY A 186 22.13 -32.59 3.39
N GLY A 187 21.25 -32.67 2.42
CA GLY A 187 21.59 -32.49 1.00
C GLY A 187 21.99 -31.05 0.67
N GLY A 188 23.29 -30.75 0.68
CA GLY A 188 23.82 -29.41 0.50
C GLY A 188 23.52 -28.83 -0.88
N ILE A 189 22.50 -27.99 -1.00
CA ILE A 189 22.27 -27.17 -2.22
C ILE A 189 23.38 -26.14 -2.31
N SER A 190 24.11 -26.09 -3.44
CA SER A 190 25.15 -25.09 -3.67
C SER A 190 24.58 -23.67 -3.54
N ALA A 191 25.40 -22.69 -3.15
CA ALA A 191 24.98 -21.31 -3.00
C ALA A 191 24.35 -20.74 -4.30
N LYS A 192 24.86 -21.12 -5.46
CA LYS A 192 24.33 -20.73 -6.77
C LYS A 192 22.95 -21.32 -7.03
N ALA A 193 22.81 -22.64 -6.86
CA ALA A 193 21.53 -23.32 -7.03
C ALA A 193 20.48 -22.81 -6.03
N GLY A 194 20.87 -22.58 -4.77
CA GLY A 194 20.01 -22.00 -3.75
C GLY A 194 19.51 -20.59 -4.12
N ARG A 195 20.37 -19.74 -4.69
CA ARG A 195 19.93 -18.43 -5.18
C ARG A 195 18.96 -18.51 -6.34
N MET A 196 19.22 -19.42 -7.30
CA MET A 196 18.32 -19.63 -8.44
C MET A 196 16.94 -20.12 -7.98
N LEU A 197 16.88 -21.07 -7.06
CA LEU A 197 15.63 -21.58 -6.49
C LEU A 197 14.89 -20.52 -5.68
N ALA A 198 15.56 -19.83 -4.75
CA ALA A 198 14.94 -18.75 -3.99
C ALA A 198 14.53 -17.58 -4.90
N GLY A 199 15.24 -17.34 -6.00
CA GLY A 199 14.91 -16.35 -7.01
C GLY A 199 13.59 -16.60 -7.74
N GLN A 200 13.05 -17.84 -7.70
CA GLN A 200 11.70 -18.14 -8.21
C GLN A 200 10.58 -17.50 -7.39
N LEU A 201 10.88 -17.05 -6.15
CA LEU A 201 9.92 -16.29 -5.34
C LEU A 201 9.72 -14.85 -5.82
N ALA A 202 10.62 -14.32 -6.66
CA ALA A 202 10.50 -12.99 -7.24
C ALA A 202 9.39 -12.97 -8.32
N GLN A 203 8.72 -11.82 -8.47
CA GLN A 203 7.73 -11.61 -9.52
C GLN A 203 8.34 -11.82 -10.93
N LYS A 204 9.61 -11.46 -11.08
CA LYS A 204 10.41 -11.75 -12.29
C LYS A 204 11.61 -12.59 -11.90
N PRO A 205 11.51 -13.93 -12.03
CA PRO A 205 12.60 -14.83 -11.71
C PRO A 205 13.86 -14.51 -12.52
N ARG A 206 15.00 -14.39 -11.83
CA ARG A 206 16.31 -14.12 -12.45
C ARG A 206 17.45 -14.56 -11.54
N ASP A 207 18.64 -14.64 -12.05
CA ASP A 207 19.87 -14.80 -11.23
C ASP A 207 20.24 -13.44 -10.60
N PHE A 208 20.30 -13.39 -9.30
CA PHE A 208 20.66 -12.20 -8.53
C PHE A 208 22.16 -12.08 -8.25
N GLY A 209 22.97 -13.10 -8.65
CA GLY A 209 24.42 -13.13 -8.48
C GLY A 209 24.86 -13.34 -7.02
N THR A 210 24.34 -12.57 -6.06
CA THR A 210 24.71 -12.65 -4.63
C THR A 210 23.49 -12.81 -3.72
N ASP A 211 23.70 -13.38 -2.52
CA ASP A 211 22.63 -13.51 -1.50
C ASP A 211 22.11 -12.13 -1.07
N ALA A 212 22.99 -11.15 -0.95
CA ALA A 212 22.61 -9.79 -0.55
C ALA A 212 21.66 -9.13 -1.59
N ARG A 213 21.94 -9.28 -2.89
CA ARG A 213 21.07 -8.78 -3.96
C ARG A 213 19.73 -9.51 -4.02
N LEU A 214 19.73 -10.83 -3.86
CA LEU A 214 18.53 -11.65 -3.79
C LEU A 214 17.64 -11.18 -2.63
N ILE A 215 18.21 -11.09 -1.42
CA ILE A 215 17.50 -10.68 -0.21
C ILE A 215 16.95 -9.26 -0.36
N ALA A 216 17.74 -8.32 -0.88
CA ALA A 216 17.31 -6.94 -1.09
C ALA A 216 16.15 -6.84 -2.09
N ALA A 217 16.22 -7.55 -3.21
CA ALA A 217 15.18 -7.55 -4.23
C ALA A 217 13.87 -8.18 -3.71
N LEU A 218 13.95 -9.36 -3.10
CA LEU A 218 12.77 -10.02 -2.55
C LEU A 218 12.12 -9.22 -1.41
N ALA A 219 12.91 -8.55 -0.55
CA ALA A 219 12.39 -7.71 0.50
C ALA A 219 11.67 -6.47 -0.06
N ALA A 220 12.23 -5.84 -1.11
CA ALA A 220 11.60 -4.72 -1.79
C ALA A 220 10.27 -5.13 -2.44
N GLU A 221 10.24 -6.24 -3.18
CA GLU A 221 9.02 -6.78 -3.78
C GLU A 221 7.96 -7.14 -2.72
N ALA A 222 8.37 -7.80 -1.64
CA ALA A 222 7.48 -8.21 -0.56
C ALA A 222 6.82 -7.02 0.16
N ALA A 223 7.52 -5.89 0.26
CA ALA A 223 6.99 -4.66 0.85
C ALA A 223 6.31 -3.73 -0.17
N GLY A 224 6.37 -4.04 -1.47
CA GLY A 224 5.90 -3.14 -2.53
C GLY A 224 6.77 -1.89 -2.68
N SER A 225 8.07 -1.98 -2.35
CA SER A 225 9.02 -0.89 -2.51
C SER A 225 9.51 -0.78 -3.96
N PRO A 226 9.52 0.41 -4.57
CA PRO A 226 10.05 0.59 -5.92
C PRO A 226 11.59 0.51 -5.96
N GLN A 227 12.26 0.62 -4.83
CA GLN A 227 13.71 0.63 -4.69
C GLN A 227 14.17 -0.37 -3.65
N ILE A 228 15.42 -0.84 -3.78
CA ILE A 228 16.03 -1.87 -2.91
C ILE A 228 16.77 -1.29 -1.70
N ASP A 229 16.84 0.04 -1.57
CA ASP A 229 17.49 0.70 -0.45
C ASP A 229 16.63 0.58 0.84
N ALA A 230 17.29 0.76 2.00
CA ALA A 230 16.65 0.54 3.28
C ALA A 230 15.60 1.61 3.64
N ASP A 231 15.78 2.84 3.18
CA ASP A 231 14.89 3.94 3.52
C ASP A 231 13.61 3.85 2.68
N ALA A 232 13.72 3.50 1.39
CA ALA A 232 12.57 3.21 0.55
C ALA A 232 11.80 1.98 1.06
N LEU A 233 12.50 0.93 1.50
CA LEU A 233 11.89 -0.25 2.11
C LEU A 233 11.12 0.10 3.38
N ARG A 234 11.71 0.92 4.27
CA ARG A 234 11.08 1.40 5.50
C ARG A 234 9.82 2.20 5.21
N ALA A 235 9.93 3.14 4.27
CA ALA A 235 8.80 3.93 3.84
C ALA A 235 7.67 3.07 3.23
N ALA A 236 8.00 2.07 2.43
CA ALA A 236 7.02 1.15 1.85
C ALA A 236 6.29 0.33 2.93
N ILE A 237 7.00 -0.21 3.92
CA ILE A 237 6.42 -0.94 5.05
C ILE A 237 5.45 -0.05 5.82
N LEU A 238 5.84 1.19 6.16
CA LEU A 238 4.99 2.12 6.90
C LEU A 238 3.79 2.59 6.07
N ARG A 239 3.96 2.85 4.76
CA ARG A 239 2.85 3.18 3.85
C ARG A 239 1.83 2.06 3.77
N ARG A 240 2.29 0.82 3.68
CA ARG A 240 1.42 -0.36 3.68
C ARG A 240 0.66 -0.47 5.00
N PHE A 241 1.32 -0.30 6.12
CA PHE A 241 0.71 -0.31 7.45
C PHE A 241 -0.42 0.72 7.56
N VAL A 242 -0.20 1.96 7.09
CA VAL A 242 -1.23 3.00 7.03
C VAL A 242 -2.37 2.62 6.07
N GLY A 243 -2.07 1.99 4.96
CA GLY A 243 -3.05 1.62 3.94
C GLY A 243 -3.91 0.41 4.28
N GLU A 244 -3.36 -0.59 4.95
CA GLU A 244 -4.07 -1.83 5.27
C GLU A 244 -5.16 -1.63 6.32
N ILE A 245 -4.95 -0.75 7.30
CA ILE A 245 -5.94 -0.51 8.38
C ILE A 245 -7.04 0.46 7.92
N SER A 246 -6.81 1.23 6.84
CA SER A 246 -7.82 2.13 6.27
C SER A 246 -8.87 1.43 5.38
N GLN A 247 -8.69 0.14 5.06
CA GLN A 247 -9.71 -0.65 4.36
C GLN A 247 -10.51 -1.47 5.38
N PRO A 248 -11.86 -1.38 5.37
CA PRO A 248 -12.67 -2.32 6.12
C PRO A 248 -12.33 -3.73 5.64
N THR A 249 -11.96 -4.59 6.56
CA THR A 249 -11.60 -5.99 6.28
C THR A 249 -12.77 -6.64 5.53
N PRO A 250 -12.56 -7.37 4.41
CA PRO A 250 -13.64 -8.02 3.66
C PRO A 250 -14.53 -8.95 4.52
N ALA A 251 -14.01 -9.44 5.64
CA ALA A 251 -14.75 -10.22 6.62
C ALA A 251 -15.87 -9.44 7.34
N ALA A 252 -15.74 -8.11 7.49
CA ALA A 252 -16.79 -7.29 8.11
C ALA A 252 -17.97 -7.04 7.16
N VAL A 253 -17.72 -7.09 5.84
CA VAL A 253 -18.78 -6.93 4.83
C VAL A 253 -19.58 -8.23 4.67
N ALA A 254 -18.95 -9.41 4.84
CA ALA A 254 -19.63 -10.70 4.78
C ALA A 254 -20.53 -10.96 6.01
N SER A 255 -20.17 -10.45 7.20
CA SER A 255 -20.97 -10.60 8.41
C SER A 255 -22.18 -9.66 8.49
N ALA A 256 -22.14 -8.52 7.76
CA ALA A 256 -23.28 -7.60 7.70
C ALA A 256 -24.36 -8.03 6.68
N ALA A 257 -24.02 -8.93 5.75
CA ALA A 257 -24.96 -9.39 4.72
C ALA A 257 -25.83 -10.59 5.15
N THR A 258 -25.55 -11.20 6.32
CA THR A 258 -26.27 -12.42 6.75
C THR A 258 -27.35 -12.16 7.82
N ALA A 259 -27.59 -10.92 8.22
CA ALA A 259 -28.54 -10.59 9.29
C ALA A 259 -29.65 -9.61 8.84
N ALA A 260 -30.30 -9.84 7.68
CA ALA A 260 -31.56 -9.19 7.38
C ALA A 260 -32.35 -9.98 6.35
N THR A 261 -33.14 -10.93 6.83
CA THR A 261 -34.29 -11.47 6.07
C THR A 261 -35.53 -10.74 6.55
N PRO A 262 -36.08 -9.76 5.87
CA PRO A 262 -37.40 -9.24 6.18
C PRO A 262 -38.46 -10.06 5.44
N LYS A 263 -39.43 -10.51 6.20
CA LYS A 263 -40.73 -11.08 5.83
C LYS A 263 -41.47 -10.12 4.89
N PRO A 264 -42.07 -10.59 3.78
CA PRO A 264 -42.74 -9.70 2.84
C PRO A 264 -44.06 -9.14 3.38
N PRO A 265 -44.35 -7.85 3.25
CA PRO A 265 -45.70 -7.30 3.38
C PRO A 265 -46.43 -7.34 2.01
N PRO A 266 -47.76 -7.22 2.02
CA PRO A 266 -48.61 -7.56 0.88
C PRO A 266 -48.61 -6.50 -0.22
N VAL A 267 -48.87 -6.98 -1.41
CA VAL A 267 -48.93 -6.29 -2.69
C VAL A 267 -49.97 -5.15 -2.66
N VAL A 268 -49.53 -3.95 -3.00
CA VAL A 268 -50.40 -2.94 -3.64
C VAL A 268 -49.69 -2.44 -4.87
N ALA A 269 -50.30 -2.67 -6.01
CA ALA A 269 -49.83 -2.23 -7.30
C ALA A 269 -49.98 -0.70 -7.45
N ILE A 270 -48.88 0.02 -7.78
CA ILE A 270 -48.95 1.27 -8.53
C ILE A 270 -47.80 1.30 -9.50
N VAL A 271 -48.17 1.45 -10.75
CA VAL A 271 -47.39 1.54 -11.96
C VAL A 271 -46.53 2.80 -11.93
N ALA A 272 -45.20 2.66 -12.03
CA ALA A 272 -44.30 3.59 -12.73
C ALA A 272 -42.97 2.87 -12.97
N THR A 273 -42.77 2.45 -14.18
CA THR A 273 -41.50 1.89 -14.68
C THR A 273 -40.42 2.97 -14.69
N PRO A 274 -39.34 2.87 -13.92
CA PRO A 274 -38.14 3.65 -14.23
C PRO A 274 -37.50 2.97 -15.43
N GLN A 275 -37.44 3.67 -16.56
CA GLN A 275 -36.68 3.26 -17.73
C GLN A 275 -35.23 2.96 -17.29
N ARG A 276 -34.85 1.70 -17.44
CA ARG A 276 -33.47 1.24 -17.39
C ARG A 276 -32.71 2.05 -18.46
N PRO A 277 -31.57 2.73 -18.12
CA PRO A 277 -30.74 3.35 -19.15
C PRO A 277 -30.42 2.30 -20.23
N PRO A 278 -30.38 2.66 -21.52
CA PRO A 278 -30.03 1.75 -22.56
C PRO A 278 -28.70 1.07 -22.25
N ALA A 279 -28.64 -0.23 -22.46
CA ALA A 279 -27.43 -1.01 -22.22
C ALA A 279 -26.27 -0.35 -22.97
N ALA A 280 -25.24 0.12 -22.23
CA ALA A 280 -24.06 0.72 -22.81
C ALA A 280 -23.44 -0.29 -23.81
N THR A 281 -23.46 0.04 -25.09
CA THR A 281 -22.85 -0.79 -26.13
C THR A 281 -21.34 -0.56 -26.06
N ARG A 282 -20.64 -1.41 -25.32
CA ARG A 282 -19.17 -1.32 -25.23
C ARG A 282 -18.56 -1.56 -26.62
N PRO A 283 -17.61 -0.70 -27.05
CA PRO A 283 -16.92 -0.90 -28.32
C PRO A 283 -16.03 -2.14 -28.26
N ASP A 284 -15.85 -2.80 -29.39
CA ASP A 284 -14.76 -3.75 -29.58
C ASP A 284 -13.40 -3.01 -29.59
N LEU A 285 -12.31 -3.73 -29.45
CA LEU A 285 -10.97 -3.12 -29.33
C LEU A 285 -10.56 -2.35 -30.59
N ASP A 286 -10.96 -2.83 -31.76
CA ASP A 286 -10.62 -2.21 -33.04
C ASP A 286 -11.40 -0.90 -33.26
N GLY A 287 -12.71 -0.90 -32.99
CA GLY A 287 -13.54 0.30 -33.01
C GLY A 287 -13.11 1.35 -31.99
N PHE A 288 -12.73 0.89 -30.80
CA PHE A 288 -12.15 1.75 -29.78
C PHE A 288 -10.85 2.40 -30.26
N ALA A 289 -9.91 1.62 -30.81
CA ALA A 289 -8.63 2.11 -31.28
C ALA A 289 -8.77 3.13 -32.42
N LYS A 290 -9.66 2.87 -33.37
CA LYS A 290 -9.99 3.81 -34.48
C LYS A 290 -10.54 5.14 -33.96
N ALA A 291 -11.46 5.09 -33.00
CA ALA A 291 -11.98 6.30 -32.37
C ALA A 291 -10.91 7.09 -31.61
N VAL A 292 -10.05 6.38 -30.87
CA VAL A 292 -8.91 6.99 -30.17
C VAL A 292 -7.95 7.67 -31.15
N GLN A 293 -7.60 7.01 -32.26
CA GLN A 293 -6.70 7.58 -33.27
C GLN A 293 -7.33 8.81 -33.95
N ALA A 294 -8.62 8.77 -34.32
CA ALA A 294 -9.32 9.89 -34.91
C ALA A 294 -9.35 11.11 -33.99
N VAL A 295 -9.67 10.91 -32.71
CA VAL A 295 -9.68 11.97 -31.69
C VAL A 295 -8.27 12.47 -31.41
N ALA A 296 -7.29 11.59 -31.31
CA ALA A 296 -5.89 11.97 -31.09
C ALA A 296 -5.37 12.79 -32.27
N GLY A 297 -5.69 12.43 -33.52
CA GLY A 297 -5.31 13.18 -34.71
C GLY A 297 -5.80 14.61 -34.71
N ALA A 298 -7.05 14.83 -34.27
CA ALA A 298 -7.64 16.17 -34.16
C ALA A 298 -7.06 17.03 -33.04
N ARG A 299 -6.46 16.43 -32.01
CA ARG A 299 -5.93 17.10 -30.80
C ARG A 299 -4.43 17.03 -30.64
N ALA A 300 -3.74 16.40 -31.59
CA ALA A 300 -2.29 16.22 -31.52
C ALA A 300 -1.53 17.53 -31.72
N GLU A 301 -0.64 17.80 -30.81
CA GLU A 301 0.31 18.91 -30.86
C GLU A 301 1.69 18.39 -31.34
N GLY A 302 2.47 19.22 -32.05
CA GLY A 302 3.80 18.90 -32.52
C GLY A 302 3.95 19.03 -34.05
N TRP A 303 5.12 18.72 -34.55
CA TRP A 303 5.46 18.75 -36.00
C TRP A 303 5.24 17.39 -36.66
N PRO A 304 5.14 17.34 -37.97
CA PRO A 304 4.97 16.09 -38.72
C PRO A 304 5.98 15.02 -38.32
N GLY A 305 5.52 13.79 -38.07
CA GLY A 305 6.30 12.66 -37.58
C GLY A 305 6.52 12.62 -36.07
N ASN A 306 6.10 13.65 -35.29
CA ASN A 306 6.16 13.65 -33.82
C ASN A 306 4.93 14.30 -33.17
N ARG A 307 3.76 14.05 -33.76
CA ARG A 307 2.49 14.54 -33.22
C ARG A 307 2.01 13.68 -32.07
N LYS A 308 1.59 14.31 -30.98
CA LYS A 308 1.17 13.62 -29.76
C LYS A 308 -0.04 14.32 -29.13
N ALA A 309 -1.03 13.54 -28.67
CA ALA A 309 -2.17 14.04 -27.91
C ALA A 309 -2.11 13.54 -26.47
N TYR A 310 -2.44 14.37 -25.48
CA TYR A 310 -2.52 13.96 -24.08
C TYR A 310 -3.63 12.92 -23.89
N ILE A 311 -3.35 11.86 -23.13
CA ILE A 311 -4.33 10.80 -22.84
C ILE A 311 -5.58 11.38 -22.14
N SER A 312 -5.41 12.36 -21.24
CA SER A 312 -6.53 13.05 -20.58
C SER A 312 -7.46 13.75 -21.56
N ASP A 313 -6.89 14.42 -22.58
CA ASP A 313 -7.67 15.18 -23.57
C ASP A 313 -8.40 14.22 -24.54
N VAL A 314 -7.74 13.12 -24.90
CA VAL A 314 -8.36 12.05 -25.69
C VAL A 314 -9.52 11.42 -24.91
N TRP A 315 -9.33 11.15 -23.62
CA TRP A 315 -10.39 10.64 -22.74
C TRP A 315 -11.60 11.58 -22.70
N GLN A 316 -11.39 12.88 -22.42
CA GLN A 316 -12.48 13.84 -22.38
C GLN A 316 -13.27 13.90 -23.68
N ALA A 317 -12.57 13.84 -24.82
CA ALA A 317 -13.21 13.87 -26.13
C ALA A 317 -13.98 12.58 -26.46
N ILE A 318 -13.40 11.42 -26.13
CA ILE A 318 -14.08 10.12 -26.30
C ILE A 318 -15.32 10.06 -25.42
N ASN A 319 -15.23 10.48 -24.18
CA ASN A 319 -16.37 10.50 -23.26
C ASN A 319 -17.50 11.45 -23.74
N ALA A 320 -17.15 12.58 -24.36
CA ALA A 320 -18.11 13.49 -24.94
C ALA A 320 -18.74 12.98 -26.24
N ALA A 321 -17.93 12.41 -27.16
CA ALA A 321 -18.38 11.94 -28.46
C ALA A 321 -19.08 10.57 -28.41
N HIS A 322 -18.72 9.72 -27.50
CA HIS A 322 -19.18 8.35 -27.35
C HIS A 322 -19.72 8.05 -25.96
N SER A 323 -20.53 8.96 -25.42
CA SER A 323 -21.15 8.82 -24.07
C SER A 323 -21.96 7.52 -23.92
N GLY A 324 -22.50 6.98 -25.02
CA GLY A 324 -23.20 5.69 -25.07
C GLY A 324 -22.34 4.46 -24.78
N TRP A 325 -21.00 4.60 -24.76
CA TRP A 325 -20.11 3.49 -24.38
C TRP A 325 -20.09 3.24 -22.87
N GLY A 326 -20.46 4.24 -22.06
CA GLY A 326 -20.53 4.11 -20.61
C GLY A 326 -19.19 3.75 -19.95
N LEU A 327 -18.05 4.12 -20.58
CA LEU A 327 -16.73 3.83 -20.07
C LEU A 327 -16.37 4.80 -18.93
N THR A 328 -15.82 4.26 -17.87
CA THR A 328 -15.11 5.05 -16.85
C THR A 328 -13.69 5.37 -17.34
N GLU A 329 -13.03 6.37 -16.74
CA GLU A 329 -11.63 6.71 -17.06
C GLU A 329 -10.68 5.50 -16.87
N ILE A 330 -10.94 4.68 -15.85
CA ILE A 330 -10.15 3.48 -15.57
C ILE A 330 -10.34 2.44 -16.70
N GLU A 331 -11.57 2.21 -17.13
CA GLU A 331 -11.88 1.28 -18.22
C GLU A 331 -11.30 1.79 -19.55
N PHE A 332 -11.41 3.08 -19.83
CA PHE A 332 -10.78 3.70 -20.99
C PHE A 332 -9.25 3.50 -20.97
N LYS A 333 -8.57 3.79 -19.87
CA LYS A 333 -7.13 3.58 -19.72
C LYS A 333 -6.74 2.10 -19.84
N SER A 334 -7.57 1.19 -19.35
CA SER A 334 -7.35 -0.26 -19.50
C SER A 334 -7.47 -0.71 -20.96
N MET A 335 -8.49 -0.27 -21.69
CA MET A 335 -8.65 -0.54 -23.10
C MET A 335 -7.53 0.10 -23.95
N LEU A 336 -7.09 1.30 -23.58
CA LEU A 336 -5.97 1.99 -24.23
C LEU A 336 -4.64 1.23 -24.05
N ALA A 337 -4.39 0.69 -22.85
CA ALA A 337 -3.24 -0.16 -22.58
C ALA A 337 -3.28 -1.46 -23.42
N GLU A 338 -4.47 -2.06 -23.55
CA GLU A 338 -4.67 -3.26 -24.37
C GLU A 338 -4.50 -2.96 -25.87
N ALA A 339 -5.05 -1.85 -26.37
CA ALA A 339 -4.86 -1.40 -27.74
C ALA A 339 -3.38 -1.11 -28.06
N HIS A 340 -2.65 -0.58 -27.07
CA HIS A 340 -1.19 -0.41 -27.20
C HIS A 340 -0.44 -1.76 -27.20
N ARG A 341 -0.87 -2.72 -26.38
CA ARG A 341 -0.27 -4.06 -26.33
C ARG A 341 -0.43 -4.82 -27.65
N THR A 342 -1.57 -4.67 -28.30
CA THR A 342 -1.91 -5.32 -29.59
C THR A 342 -1.40 -4.54 -30.80
N GLY A 343 -0.79 -3.36 -30.62
CA GLY A 343 -0.23 -2.56 -31.69
C GLY A 343 -1.23 -1.67 -32.45
N HIS A 344 -2.50 -1.61 -32.01
CA HIS A 344 -3.52 -0.73 -32.65
C HIS A 344 -3.31 0.75 -32.34
N VAL A 345 -2.63 1.09 -31.22
CA VAL A 345 -2.34 2.46 -30.81
C VAL A 345 -0.90 2.53 -30.30
N VAL A 346 -0.18 3.58 -30.66
CA VAL A 346 1.17 3.83 -30.12
C VAL A 346 1.10 4.86 -29.01
N LEU A 347 1.57 4.50 -27.83
CA LEU A 347 1.67 5.41 -26.69
C LEU A 347 3.11 5.87 -26.49
N ALA A 348 3.27 7.10 -25.97
CA ALA A 348 4.56 7.70 -25.70
C ALA A 348 4.65 8.27 -24.29
N ASN A 349 5.87 8.32 -23.77
CA ASN A 349 6.16 8.87 -22.47
C ASN A 349 6.38 10.41 -22.57
N ALA A 350 6.23 11.16 -21.46
CA ALA A 350 6.49 12.58 -21.41
C ALA A 350 7.96 12.87 -21.19
N ASP A 351 8.51 13.82 -21.96
CA ASP A 351 9.78 14.45 -21.64
C ASP A 351 9.55 15.49 -20.54
N LEU A 352 10.09 15.28 -19.34
CA LEU A 352 9.85 16.08 -18.14
C LEU A 352 10.43 17.50 -18.18
N LYS A 353 10.86 17.99 -19.33
CA LYS A 353 11.48 19.32 -19.48
C LYS A 353 10.48 20.47 -19.42
N ASP A 354 9.20 20.24 -19.68
CA ASP A 354 8.18 21.28 -19.67
C ASP A 354 7.38 21.30 -18.35
N ARG A 355 7.79 22.13 -17.42
CA ARG A 355 7.13 22.28 -16.12
C ARG A 355 5.72 22.90 -16.21
N ARG A 356 5.37 23.57 -17.31
CA ARG A 356 4.05 24.24 -17.47
C ARG A 356 2.93 23.23 -17.73
N SER A 357 3.28 22.06 -18.24
CA SER A 357 2.33 21.00 -18.58
C SER A 357 2.18 19.93 -17.49
N LEU A 358 2.82 20.06 -16.33
CA LEU A 358 2.82 19.06 -15.26
C LEU A 358 1.42 18.57 -14.85
N PRO A 359 0.40 19.42 -14.64
CA PRO A 359 -0.94 18.93 -14.27
C PRO A 359 -1.58 18.06 -15.35
N ARG A 360 -1.45 18.43 -16.64
CA ARG A 360 -1.97 17.64 -17.78
C ARG A 360 -1.22 16.33 -17.92
N ILE A 361 0.10 16.33 -17.73
CA ILE A 361 0.94 15.12 -17.74
C ILE A 361 0.50 14.17 -16.62
N GLN A 362 0.26 14.67 -15.40
CA GLN A 362 -0.19 13.84 -14.28
C GLN A 362 -1.57 13.22 -14.52
N GLN A 363 -2.53 13.98 -15.06
CA GLN A 363 -3.86 13.47 -15.42
C GLN A 363 -3.80 12.43 -16.54
N SER A 364 -2.85 12.59 -17.46
CA SER A 364 -2.64 11.69 -18.59
C SER A 364 -1.88 10.41 -18.24
N ALA A 365 -1.39 10.26 -17.00
CA ALA A 365 -0.58 9.13 -16.62
C ALA A 365 -1.32 7.79 -16.77
N LEU A 366 -0.70 6.88 -17.54
CA LEU A 366 -1.10 5.49 -17.73
C LEU A 366 0.10 4.59 -17.49
N VAL A 367 -0.01 3.68 -16.54
CA VAL A 367 1.07 2.73 -16.21
C VAL A 367 0.95 1.49 -17.07
N PHE A 368 1.96 1.22 -17.88
CA PHE A 368 2.05 0.02 -18.71
C PHE A 368 3.45 -0.61 -18.61
N LYS A 369 3.54 -1.87 -18.17
CA LYS A 369 4.81 -2.63 -18.05
C LYS A 369 5.97 -1.84 -17.40
N ASN A 370 5.76 -1.22 -16.24
CA ASN A 370 6.74 -0.38 -15.52
C ASN A 370 7.13 0.94 -16.19
N THR A 371 6.45 1.35 -17.26
CA THR A 371 6.64 2.65 -17.90
C THR A 371 5.38 3.48 -17.72
N VAL A 372 5.54 4.77 -17.44
CA VAL A 372 4.40 5.70 -17.39
C VAL A 372 4.29 6.39 -18.75
N LEU A 373 3.16 6.20 -19.41
CA LEU A 373 2.85 6.77 -20.70
C LEU A 373 1.85 7.91 -20.52
N HIS A 374 1.97 8.97 -21.33
CA HIS A 374 1.20 10.20 -21.14
C HIS A 374 0.52 10.67 -22.44
N PHE A 375 0.98 10.16 -23.58
CA PHE A 375 0.52 10.60 -24.88
C PHE A 375 0.08 9.44 -25.76
N VAL A 376 -0.92 9.70 -26.59
CA VAL A 376 -1.21 8.91 -27.79
C VAL A 376 -0.39 9.52 -28.92
N ARG A 377 0.46 8.73 -29.56
CA ARG A 377 1.24 9.15 -30.73
C ARG A 377 0.36 9.03 -31.99
N VAL A 378 0.40 10.04 -32.82
CA VAL A 378 -0.29 10.03 -34.10
C VAL A 378 0.77 9.78 -35.16
N GLU A 379 0.59 8.72 -35.93
CA GLU A 379 1.39 8.43 -37.10
C GLU A 379 0.71 9.11 -38.30
N ASP A 380 1.48 9.93 -39.03
CA ASP A 380 1.02 10.66 -40.23
C ASP A 380 1.01 9.70 -41.42
#